data_e5e8b2fa4f7ed49c55ee0efe7fabdb20
#
_entry.id   e5e8b2fa4f7ed49c55ee0efe7fabdb20
#
_cell.length_a   1.000
_cell.length_b   1.000
_cell.length_c   1.000
_cell.angle_alpha   90.00
_cell.angle_beta   90.00
_cell.angle_gamma   90.00
#
_symmetry.space_group_name_H-M   'P 1'
#
loop_
_entity.id
_entity.type
_entity.pdbx_description
1 polymer ?
#
loop_
_entity_poly.entity_id
_entity_poly.type
_entity_poly.pdbx_seq_one_letter_code
_entity_poly.pdbx_strand_id
1 'polypeptide(L)'
;MKIKKIVDISMVLEEDLPSDPEIQIPHIQRRDHKDTAPEMGKFFPGATIDDLPEGNGWAIDFAQLCTHSGTHLDAPWHYYPTMNRSLIHI
;
A
#
# COMPACT_ATOMS: atom_id res chain seq x y z
N MET A 1 -11.05 -32.41 3.99
CA MET A 1 -10.01 -32.11 3.00
C MET A 1 -8.70 -31.80 3.70
N LYS A 2 -7.63 -32.36 3.26
CA LYS A 2 -6.31 -32.11 3.85
C LYS A 2 -5.48 -31.22 2.91
N ILE A 3 -5.11 -30.04 3.40
CA ILE A 3 -4.28 -29.12 2.65
C ILE A 3 -2.83 -29.60 2.71
N LYS A 4 -2.22 -29.85 1.56
CA LYS A 4 -0.83 -30.29 1.48
C LYS A 4 0.14 -29.15 1.20
N LYS A 5 -0.31 -28.11 0.49
CA LYS A 5 0.53 -26.99 0.06
C LYS A 5 -0.33 -25.78 -0.23
N ILE A 6 0.17 -24.59 0.14
CA ILE A 6 -0.40 -23.31 -0.24
C ILE A 6 0.59 -22.63 -1.17
N VAL A 7 0.11 -22.16 -2.32
CA VAL A 7 0.92 -21.46 -3.32
C VAL A 7 0.32 -20.09 -3.55
N ASP A 8 1.11 -19.05 -3.34
CA ASP A 8 0.71 -17.68 -3.68
C ASP A 8 0.92 -17.46 -5.17
N ILE A 9 -0.18 -17.18 -5.88
CA ILE A 9 -0.18 -16.88 -7.32
C ILE A 9 -0.49 -15.42 -7.60
N SER A 10 -0.51 -14.57 -6.56
CA SER A 10 -0.74 -13.14 -6.72
C SER A 10 0.47 -12.47 -7.38
N MET A 11 0.21 -11.39 -8.11
CA MET A 11 1.26 -10.57 -8.66
C MET A 11 1.66 -9.46 -7.69
N VAL A 12 2.89 -8.99 -7.81
CA VAL A 12 3.42 -7.88 -7.02
C VAL A 12 2.70 -6.59 -7.40
N LEU A 13 2.35 -5.76 -6.42
CA LEU A 13 1.86 -4.41 -6.67
C LEU A 13 3.06 -3.48 -6.90
N GLU A 14 3.24 -3.05 -8.13
CA GLU A 14 4.34 -2.19 -8.57
C GLU A 14 3.82 -1.12 -9.51
N GLU A 15 4.56 -0.02 -9.64
CA GLU A 15 4.42 0.86 -10.79
C GLU A 15 4.87 0.09 -12.04
N ASP A 16 4.42 0.49 -13.21
CA ASP A 16 4.86 -0.07 -14.49
C ASP A 16 4.50 -1.54 -14.76
N LEU A 17 3.52 -2.11 -14.06
CA LEU A 17 3.05 -3.45 -14.39
C LEU A 17 2.26 -3.42 -15.70
N PRO A 18 2.74 -4.12 -16.77
CA PRO A 18 2.09 -4.06 -18.07
C PRO A 18 0.72 -4.76 -18.13
N SER A 19 0.38 -5.53 -17.11
CA SER A 19 -0.90 -6.24 -17.00
C SER A 19 -2.05 -5.34 -16.55
N ASP A 20 -1.75 -4.20 -15.90
CA ASP A 20 -2.78 -3.26 -15.49
C ASP A 20 -3.08 -2.24 -16.58
N PRO A 21 -4.36 -1.89 -16.81
CA PRO A 21 -4.70 -0.71 -17.59
C PRO A 21 -4.10 0.54 -16.96
N GLU A 22 -3.78 1.54 -17.79
CA GLU A 22 -3.09 2.76 -17.33
C GLU A 22 -3.78 3.42 -16.14
N ILE A 23 -5.12 3.48 -16.14
CA ILE A 23 -5.90 4.08 -15.04
C ILE A 23 -5.79 3.29 -13.72
N GLN A 24 -5.37 2.05 -13.77
CA GLN A 24 -5.28 1.16 -12.61
C GLN A 24 -3.84 0.94 -12.12
N ILE A 25 -2.87 1.54 -12.80
CA ILE A 25 -1.46 1.40 -12.40
C ILE A 25 -1.23 2.07 -11.05
N PRO A 26 -0.66 1.37 -10.07
CA PRO A 26 -0.32 1.98 -8.78
C PRO A 26 0.71 3.10 -8.93
N HIS A 27 0.58 4.13 -8.09
CA HIS A 27 1.58 5.17 -7.93
C HIS A 27 2.15 5.06 -6.52
N ILE A 28 3.45 4.80 -6.41
CA ILE A 28 4.13 4.59 -5.14
C ILE A 28 5.21 5.64 -4.97
N GLN A 29 5.03 6.49 -3.96
CA GLN A 29 6.03 7.45 -3.55
C GLN A 29 6.83 6.87 -2.38
N ARG A 30 8.10 6.57 -2.61
CA ARG A 30 9.00 6.07 -1.59
C ARG A 30 9.66 7.24 -0.87
N ARG A 31 9.71 7.15 0.46
CA ARG A 31 10.40 8.12 1.30
C ARG A 31 11.34 7.36 2.23
N ASP A 32 12.62 7.59 2.07
CA ASP A 32 13.63 6.91 2.86
C ASP A 32 13.88 7.60 4.22
N HIS A 33 14.79 7.05 4.98
CA HIS A 33 15.13 7.53 6.33
C HIS A 33 15.64 8.97 6.34
N LYS A 34 16.32 9.41 5.29
CA LYS A 34 16.82 10.78 5.19
C LYS A 34 15.74 11.77 4.78
N ASP A 35 14.81 11.33 3.92
CA ASP A 35 13.66 12.15 3.51
C ASP A 35 12.76 12.50 4.68
N THR A 36 12.53 11.55 5.59
CA THR A 36 11.61 11.70 6.71
C THR A 36 12.23 12.30 7.96
N ALA A 37 13.56 12.26 8.09
CA ALA A 37 14.24 12.75 9.28
C ALA A 37 13.83 14.18 9.68
N PRO A 38 13.71 15.16 8.76
CA PRO A 38 13.26 16.51 9.11
C PRO A 38 11.81 16.58 9.62
N GLU A 39 11.03 15.55 9.35
CA GLU A 39 9.59 15.50 9.71
C GLU A 39 9.33 14.87 11.07
N MET A 40 10.35 14.31 11.70
CA MET A 40 10.18 13.60 12.98
C MET A 40 9.66 14.50 14.10
N GLY A 41 9.97 15.79 14.06
CA GLY A 41 9.45 16.77 15.02
C GLY A 41 7.92 16.90 15.00
N LYS A 42 7.25 16.50 13.92
CA LYS A 42 5.79 16.48 13.82
C LYS A 42 5.16 15.38 14.70
N PHE A 43 5.88 14.29 14.91
CA PHE A 43 5.45 13.15 15.72
C PHE A 43 6.00 13.25 17.14
N PHE A 44 7.18 13.81 17.30
CA PHE A 44 7.88 13.97 18.57
C PHE A 44 8.23 15.44 18.76
N PRO A 45 7.31 16.28 19.31
CA PRO A 45 7.53 17.71 19.47
C PRO A 45 8.83 18.03 20.19
N GLY A 46 9.65 18.90 19.60
CA GLY A 46 10.96 19.28 20.11
C GLY A 46 12.11 18.40 19.63
N ALA A 47 11.85 17.29 18.99
CA ALA A 47 12.89 16.44 18.42
C ALA A 47 13.52 17.08 17.19
N THR A 48 14.84 16.92 17.06
CA THR A 48 15.63 17.38 15.90
C THR A 48 16.34 16.18 15.27
N ILE A 49 16.96 16.39 14.11
CA ILE A 49 17.77 15.36 13.45
C ILE A 49 18.87 14.81 14.38
N ASP A 50 19.41 15.67 15.24
CA ASP A 50 20.47 15.27 16.17
C ASP A 50 20.00 14.27 17.24
N ASP A 51 18.71 14.19 17.49
CA ASP A 51 18.11 13.22 18.41
C ASP A 51 17.89 11.84 17.78
N LEU A 52 18.06 11.72 16.46
CA LEU A 52 17.81 10.50 15.72
C LEU A 52 19.08 9.66 15.56
N PRO A 53 18.98 8.32 15.63
CA PRO A 53 20.11 7.45 15.36
C PRO A 53 20.71 7.70 13.97
N GLU A 54 21.96 8.20 13.94
CA GLU A 54 22.66 8.56 12.69
C GLU A 54 21.89 9.56 11.81
N GLY A 55 21.00 10.35 12.40
CA GLY A 55 20.16 11.30 11.68
C GLY A 55 19.08 10.64 10.80
N ASN A 56 18.67 9.43 11.12
CA ASN A 56 17.71 8.66 10.35
C ASN A 56 16.30 8.77 10.95
N GLY A 57 15.32 9.10 10.11
CA GLY A 57 13.91 8.95 10.40
C GLY A 57 13.40 7.55 10.02
N TRP A 58 12.17 7.47 9.52
CA TRP A 58 11.54 6.22 9.09
C TRP A 58 11.54 6.10 7.57
N ALA A 59 11.63 4.88 7.08
CA ALA A 59 11.32 4.59 5.68
C ALA A 59 9.84 4.27 5.56
N ILE A 60 9.12 5.00 4.71
CA ILE A 60 7.70 4.81 4.46
C ILE A 60 7.39 5.00 2.98
N ASP A 61 6.32 4.36 2.54
CA ASP A 61 5.81 4.53 1.19
C ASP A 61 4.38 5.07 1.24
N PHE A 62 4.06 5.99 0.35
CA PHE A 62 2.69 6.42 0.07
C PHE A 62 2.24 5.76 -1.21
N ALA A 63 1.19 4.95 -1.13
CA ALA A 63 0.66 4.24 -2.28
C ALA A 63 -0.72 4.75 -2.65
N GLN A 64 -0.90 5.13 -3.91
CA GLN A 64 -2.20 5.39 -4.52
C GLN A 64 -2.47 4.28 -5.50
N LEU A 65 -3.54 3.54 -5.30
CA LEU A 65 -3.90 2.42 -6.16
C LEU A 65 -5.40 2.35 -6.40
N CYS A 66 -5.78 1.73 -7.49
CA CYS A 66 -7.13 1.31 -7.74
C CYS A 66 -7.38 -0.02 -7.02
N THR A 67 -8.58 -0.23 -6.49
CA THR A 67 -8.91 -1.52 -5.86
C THR A 67 -8.90 -2.69 -6.84
N HIS A 68 -8.81 -2.40 -8.14
CA HIS A 68 -8.68 -3.38 -9.22
C HIS A 68 -7.24 -3.49 -9.75
N SER A 69 -6.26 -2.89 -9.09
CA SER A 69 -4.85 -3.04 -9.46
C SER A 69 -4.35 -4.45 -9.15
N GLY A 70 -3.66 -5.08 -10.10
CA GLY A 70 -3.06 -6.40 -9.92
C GLY A 70 -4.08 -7.49 -9.60
N THR A 71 -3.67 -8.45 -8.80
CA THR A 71 -4.52 -9.55 -8.34
C THR A 71 -5.48 -9.08 -7.27
N HIS A 72 -6.78 -9.24 -7.49
CA HIS A 72 -7.82 -8.73 -6.61
C HIS A 72 -9.08 -9.57 -6.69
N LEU A 73 -10.02 -9.27 -5.81
CA LEU A 73 -11.34 -9.88 -5.76
C LEU A 73 -12.39 -8.77 -5.76
N ASP A 74 -13.35 -8.86 -6.65
CA ASP A 74 -14.41 -7.87 -6.77
C ASP A 74 -15.48 -8.07 -5.70
N ALA A 75 -15.82 -6.99 -4.99
CA ALA A 75 -16.99 -6.99 -4.13
C ALA A 75 -18.27 -6.86 -4.96
N PRO A 76 -19.41 -7.34 -4.47
CA PRO A 76 -20.70 -7.22 -5.18
C PRO A 76 -21.06 -5.77 -5.53
N TRP A 77 -20.65 -4.82 -4.68
CA TRP A 77 -20.88 -3.38 -4.91
C TRP A 77 -20.23 -2.85 -6.20
N HIS A 78 -19.17 -3.52 -6.69
CA HIS A 78 -18.56 -3.17 -7.96
C HIS A 78 -19.56 -3.22 -9.12
N TYR A 79 -20.50 -4.16 -9.05
CA TYR A 79 -21.45 -4.42 -10.14
C TYR A 79 -22.79 -3.70 -9.97
N TYR A 80 -23.19 -3.38 -8.72
CA TYR A 80 -24.50 -2.80 -8.50
C TYR A 80 -24.55 -1.94 -7.22
N PRO A 81 -25.15 -0.73 -7.29
CA PRO A 81 -25.02 0.27 -6.22
C PRO A 81 -25.70 -0.08 -4.90
N THR A 82 -26.64 -1.00 -4.88
CA THR A 82 -27.32 -1.45 -3.65
C THR A 82 -26.72 -2.71 -3.04
N MET A 83 -25.66 -3.25 -3.65
CA MET A 83 -24.98 -4.42 -3.14
C MET A 83 -23.95 -4.07 -2.07
N ASN A 84 -23.44 -5.08 -1.36
CA ASN A 84 -22.47 -4.87 -0.30
C ASN A 84 -21.11 -4.42 -0.84
N ARG A 85 -20.51 -3.44 -0.15
CA ARG A 85 -19.15 -2.97 -0.45
C ARG A 85 -18.09 -3.95 0.01
N SER A 86 -18.41 -4.82 0.95
CA SER A 86 -17.50 -5.80 1.52
C SER A 86 -17.83 -7.20 1.07
N LEU A 87 -16.83 -8.05 0.98
CA LEU A 87 -16.98 -9.49 0.77
C LEU A 87 -17.38 -10.23 2.05
N ILE A 88 -17.30 -9.53 3.19
CA ILE A 88 -17.68 -10.07 4.49
C ILE A 88 -19.01 -9.42 4.90
N HIS A 89 -19.99 -10.24 5.15
CA HIS A 89 -21.27 -9.83 5.74
C HIS A 89 -21.13 -9.85 7.26
N ILE A 90 -21.29 -8.71 7.85
CA ILE A 90 -21.28 -8.56 9.31
C ILE A 90 -22.67 -8.14 9.76
#